data_2973eef1017352745bf009df2ff3cf0d
#
_entry.id   2973eef1017352745bf009df2ff3cf0d
#
_cell.length_a   1.000
_cell.length_b   1.000
_cell.length_c   1.000
_cell.angle_alpha   90.00
_cell.angle_beta   90.00
_cell.angle_gamma   90.00
#
_symmetry.space_group_name_H-M   'P 1'
#
loop_
_entity.id
_entity.type
_entity.pdbx_description
1 polymer ?
#
loop_
_entity_poly.entity_id
_entity_poly.type
_entity_poly.pdbx_seq_one_letter_code
_entity_poly.pdbx_strand_id
1 'polypeptide(L)'
;MVPPDQIGNDWFTVNHLMGEKMIVVIDALNKHLFSSVLEDMFRLRGRVFGGRLGWDVTIEDGKEIDNFDNLDPAYVVGLDDDGNVISAVRALQTTGPHMLSDVFHAILDGEAPLRSATMWESTRFCVDTQRLTRGKDRNSVSYATCELMIGSLEFARRSGIQDIVTVMDPVMDRVLKRSNNAPYGYVGKTVPMGKVPALAALLDCTEERINNVREFAGIEHDVFLTEEEALKLLVHSKSTEKMPLDTATNSTPANRDHKPLSSLEKYFVEQMRAAKTEDEVKSVLELIEALSDSFSPEQRQTLRQTPWALANEA
;
A
#
# COMPACT_ATOMS: atom_id res chain seq x y z
N MET A 1 -39.69 22.76 14.73
CA MET A 1 -38.98 22.21 15.91
C MET A 1 -38.88 20.72 15.65
N VAL A 2 -37.70 20.25 15.16
CA VAL A 2 -37.39 18.85 14.84
C VAL A 2 -36.81 18.22 16.13
N PRO A 3 -37.26 17.02 16.54
CA PRO A 3 -36.75 16.41 17.77
C PRO A 3 -35.30 15.94 17.65
N PRO A 4 -34.52 15.96 18.74
CA PRO A 4 -33.06 15.72 18.72
C PRO A 4 -32.61 14.26 18.62
N ASP A 5 -33.47 13.30 18.32
CA ASP A 5 -33.17 11.86 18.45
C ASP A 5 -32.85 11.13 17.13
N GLN A 6 -32.64 11.85 16.01
CA GLN A 6 -32.32 11.23 14.72
C GLN A 6 -30.85 11.32 14.29
N ILE A 7 -29.94 11.90 15.09
CA ILE A 7 -28.53 12.01 14.72
C ILE A 7 -27.70 10.79 15.18
N GLY A 8 -28.29 9.90 15.98
CA GLY A 8 -27.56 8.76 16.58
C GLY A 8 -27.44 7.50 15.74
N ASN A 9 -28.25 7.31 14.70
CA ASN A 9 -28.30 6.03 13.99
C ASN A 9 -27.40 5.94 12.74
N ASP A 10 -27.02 7.08 12.16
CA ASP A 10 -26.14 7.08 10.99
C ASP A 10 -24.70 6.69 11.35
N TRP A 11 -24.26 6.98 12.55
CA TRP A 11 -22.90 6.70 13.01
C TRP A 11 -22.63 5.21 13.25
N PHE A 12 -23.60 4.49 13.80
CA PHE A 12 -23.50 3.04 14.01
C PHE A 12 -23.56 2.26 12.68
N THR A 13 -24.33 2.75 11.72
CA THR A 13 -24.48 2.12 10.40
C THR A 13 -23.22 2.34 9.55
N VAL A 14 -22.61 3.52 9.60
CA VAL A 14 -21.36 3.85 8.89
C VAL A 14 -20.19 3.06 9.48
N ASN A 15 -20.06 2.96 10.80
CA ASN A 15 -19.00 2.16 11.44
C ASN A 15 -19.12 0.65 11.19
N HIS A 16 -20.34 0.12 11.05
CA HIS A 16 -20.52 -1.30 10.76
C HIS A 16 -20.18 -1.65 9.30
N LEU A 17 -20.40 -0.70 8.38
CA LEU A 17 -20.01 -0.82 6.97
C LEU A 17 -18.51 -0.55 6.73
N MET A 18 -17.87 0.31 7.55
CA MET A 18 -16.43 0.56 7.47
C MET A 18 -15.60 -0.58 8.05
N GLY A 19 -16.11 -1.33 9.04
CA GLY A 19 -15.40 -2.45 9.66
C GLY A 19 -15.26 -3.72 8.79
N GLU A 20 -15.82 -3.74 7.58
CA GLU A 20 -15.75 -4.86 6.66
C GLU A 20 -14.70 -4.67 5.55
N LYS A 21 -14.41 -3.44 5.14
CA LYS A 21 -13.45 -3.10 4.09
C LYS A 21 -12.14 -2.65 4.72
N MET A 22 -11.05 -3.34 4.42
CA MET A 22 -9.76 -3.08 5.08
C MET A 22 -8.60 -2.94 4.09
N ILE A 23 -8.79 -3.14 2.80
CA ILE A 23 -7.73 -3.09 1.80
C ILE A 23 -7.66 -1.72 1.15
N VAL A 24 -6.50 -1.09 1.19
CA VAL A 24 -6.16 0.08 0.38
C VAL A 24 -5.10 -0.29 -0.65
N VAL A 25 -5.27 0.19 -1.88
CA VAL A 25 -4.26 0.07 -2.94
C VAL A 25 -3.48 1.38 -3.02
N ILE A 26 -2.15 1.27 -2.96
CA ILE A 26 -1.24 2.42 -3.03
C ILE A 26 -0.31 2.21 -4.21
N ASP A 27 -0.28 3.15 -5.14
CA ASP A 27 0.57 3.13 -6.33
C ASP A 27 1.22 4.50 -6.59
N ALA A 28 1.85 4.67 -7.74
CA ALA A 28 2.52 5.91 -8.13
C ALA A 28 1.58 7.14 -8.12
N LEU A 29 0.27 6.96 -8.35
CA LEU A 29 -0.69 8.05 -8.47
C LEU A 29 -1.11 8.61 -7.10
N ASN A 30 -1.23 7.75 -6.08
CA ASN A 30 -1.77 8.14 -4.78
C ASN A 30 -0.80 7.96 -3.59
N LYS A 31 0.42 7.44 -3.81
CA LYS A 31 1.41 7.20 -2.74
C LYS A 31 1.70 8.44 -1.88
N HIS A 32 1.58 9.63 -2.46
CA HIS A 32 1.79 10.90 -1.76
C HIS A 32 0.74 11.17 -0.67
N LEU A 33 -0.44 10.58 -0.76
CA LEU A 33 -1.52 10.68 0.24
C LEU A 33 -1.31 9.70 1.40
N PHE A 34 -0.59 8.59 1.15
CA PHE A 34 -0.46 7.45 2.06
C PHE A 34 0.97 7.27 2.61
N SER A 35 1.74 8.35 2.72
CA SER A 35 3.14 8.27 3.19
C SER A 35 3.28 7.61 4.58
N SER A 36 2.36 7.86 5.51
CA SER A 36 2.36 7.22 6.82
C SER A 36 2.05 5.72 6.74
N VAL A 37 1.13 5.32 5.87
CA VAL A 37 0.80 3.90 5.64
C VAL A 37 1.98 3.16 5.03
N LEU A 38 2.66 3.77 4.05
CA LEU A 38 3.88 3.20 3.45
C LEU A 38 4.99 3.03 4.49
N GLU A 39 5.19 4.01 5.35
CA GLU A 39 6.18 3.91 6.43
C GLU A 39 5.87 2.76 7.38
N ASP A 40 4.61 2.60 7.81
CA ASP A 40 4.19 1.51 8.69
C ASP A 40 4.24 0.14 7.98
N MET A 41 3.95 0.10 6.69
CA MET A 41 4.12 -1.09 5.85
C MET A 41 5.59 -1.52 5.78
N PHE A 42 6.53 -0.61 5.56
CA PHE A 42 7.96 -0.92 5.56
C PHE A 42 8.44 -1.40 6.94
N ARG A 43 7.88 -0.87 8.03
CA ARG A 43 8.14 -1.39 9.39
C ARG A 43 7.55 -2.78 9.59
N LEU A 44 6.34 -3.04 9.08
CA LEU A 44 5.77 -4.39 9.10
C LEU A 44 6.67 -5.38 8.37
N ARG A 45 7.17 -5.02 7.18
CA ARG A 45 8.11 -5.82 6.41
C ARG A 45 9.39 -6.11 7.21
N GLY A 46 9.96 -5.11 7.88
CA GLY A 46 11.12 -5.28 8.75
C GLY A 46 10.89 -6.28 9.87
N ARG A 47 9.73 -6.18 10.56
CA ARG A 47 9.35 -7.14 11.62
C ARG A 47 9.15 -8.55 11.08
N VAL A 48 8.54 -8.69 9.92
CA VAL A 48 8.21 -10.01 9.35
C VAL A 48 9.44 -10.65 8.70
N PHE A 49 10.08 -10.00 7.75
CA PHE A 49 11.16 -10.60 6.97
C PHE A 49 12.47 -10.67 7.75
N GLY A 50 12.92 -9.58 8.34
CA GLY A 50 14.15 -9.58 9.14
C GLY A 50 13.98 -10.20 10.52
N GLY A 51 12.88 -9.86 11.20
CA GLY A 51 12.64 -10.36 12.56
C GLY A 51 12.15 -11.80 12.58
N ARG A 52 10.88 -12.05 12.20
CA ARG A 52 10.23 -13.37 12.36
C ARG A 52 10.80 -14.45 11.44
N LEU A 53 11.01 -14.12 10.16
CA LEU A 53 11.50 -15.08 9.15
C LEU A 53 13.03 -15.18 9.12
N GLY A 54 13.74 -14.17 9.63
CA GLY A 54 15.19 -14.14 9.68
C GLY A 54 15.83 -14.17 8.28
N TRP A 55 15.18 -13.54 7.30
CA TRP A 55 15.73 -13.39 5.95
C TRP A 55 16.88 -12.38 5.96
N ASP A 56 17.82 -12.56 5.04
CA ASP A 56 18.89 -11.62 4.81
C ASP A 56 18.34 -10.41 4.01
N VAL A 57 17.83 -9.44 4.74
CA VAL A 57 17.23 -8.20 4.20
C VAL A 57 17.85 -6.98 4.89
N THR A 58 17.99 -5.89 4.16
CA THR A 58 18.48 -4.64 4.71
C THR A 58 17.38 -3.96 5.52
N ILE A 59 17.68 -3.65 6.79
CA ILE A 59 16.76 -2.94 7.68
C ILE A 59 17.44 -1.66 8.14
N GLU A 60 16.80 -0.51 7.87
CA GLU A 60 17.22 0.81 8.30
C GLU A 60 16.07 1.47 9.09
N ASP A 61 16.33 1.96 10.28
CA ASP A 61 15.33 2.56 11.19
C ASP A 61 14.08 1.69 11.40
N GLY A 62 14.27 0.35 11.43
CA GLY A 62 13.20 -0.63 11.59
C GLY A 62 12.37 -0.88 10.33
N LYS A 63 12.72 -0.28 9.20
CA LYS A 63 12.06 -0.42 7.90
C LYS A 63 12.86 -1.34 6.98
N GLU A 64 12.18 -2.24 6.29
CA GLU A 64 12.76 -3.03 5.19
C GLU A 64 12.31 -2.39 3.87
N ILE A 65 13.27 -1.88 3.12
CA ILE A 65 13.09 -1.26 1.81
C ILE A 65 14.16 -1.83 0.89
N ASP A 66 13.80 -2.18 -0.34
CA ASP A 66 14.72 -2.67 -1.34
C ASP A 66 14.69 -1.84 -2.64
N ASN A 67 15.58 -2.15 -3.59
CA ASN A 67 15.67 -1.41 -4.85
C ASN A 67 14.41 -1.50 -5.71
N PHE A 68 13.58 -2.51 -5.53
CA PHE A 68 12.34 -2.68 -6.29
C PHE A 68 11.23 -1.73 -5.79
N ASP A 69 11.36 -1.18 -4.58
CA ASP A 69 10.45 -0.16 -4.07
C ASP A 69 10.62 1.18 -4.81
N ASN A 70 11.77 1.41 -5.48
CA ASN A 70 12.02 2.59 -6.32
C ASN A 70 11.46 2.47 -7.75
N LEU A 71 10.86 1.34 -8.11
CA LEU A 71 10.26 1.11 -9.43
C LEU A 71 8.78 1.52 -9.51
N ASP A 72 8.31 2.30 -8.54
CA ASP A 72 6.91 2.70 -8.41
C ASP A 72 5.93 1.51 -8.46
N PRO A 73 6.16 0.46 -7.63
CA PRO A 73 5.28 -0.69 -7.60
C PRO A 73 3.91 -0.31 -7.03
N ALA A 74 2.93 -1.19 -7.24
CA ALA A 74 1.69 -1.10 -6.49
C ALA A 74 1.79 -1.93 -5.20
N TYR A 75 1.20 -1.40 -4.13
CA TYR A 75 1.07 -2.08 -2.85
C TYR A 75 -0.41 -2.30 -2.55
N VAL A 76 -0.76 -3.53 -2.19
CA VAL A 76 -2.06 -3.87 -1.61
C VAL A 76 -1.84 -3.98 -0.11
N VAL A 77 -2.47 -3.12 0.68
CA VAL A 77 -2.20 -2.96 2.10
C VAL A 77 -3.48 -3.16 2.89
N GLY A 78 -3.43 -4.06 3.87
CA GLY A 78 -4.55 -4.27 4.81
C GLY A 78 -4.35 -3.44 6.09
N LEU A 79 -5.41 -2.76 6.48
CA LEU A 79 -5.47 -1.96 7.70
C LEU A 79 -6.34 -2.67 8.75
N ASP A 80 -6.18 -2.32 10.02
CA ASP A 80 -7.14 -2.65 11.07
C ASP A 80 -8.14 -1.49 11.29
N ASP A 81 -9.09 -1.69 12.21
CA ASP A 81 -10.12 -0.69 12.56
C ASP A 81 -9.53 0.63 13.09
N ASP A 82 -8.29 0.59 13.57
CA ASP A 82 -7.54 1.75 14.05
C ASP A 82 -6.61 2.35 12.96
N GLY A 83 -6.69 1.86 11.72
CA GLY A 83 -5.87 2.34 10.60
C GLY A 83 -4.41 1.88 10.64
N ASN A 84 -4.04 0.92 11.50
CA ASN A 84 -2.69 0.37 11.51
C ASN A 84 -2.51 -0.66 10.39
N VAL A 85 -1.32 -0.72 9.82
CA VAL A 85 -0.99 -1.72 8.81
C VAL A 85 -0.81 -3.10 9.44
N ILE A 86 -1.66 -4.05 9.02
CA ILE A 86 -1.64 -5.45 9.50
C ILE A 86 -1.23 -6.45 8.41
N SER A 87 -1.32 -6.07 7.16
CA SER A 87 -0.89 -6.93 6.05
C SER A 87 -0.46 -6.10 4.85
N ALA A 88 0.40 -6.66 4.01
CA ALA A 88 0.81 -6.02 2.77
C ALA A 88 1.35 -7.02 1.76
N VAL A 89 1.25 -6.65 0.48
CA VAL A 89 1.92 -7.32 -0.64
C VAL A 89 2.30 -6.27 -1.68
N ARG A 90 3.46 -6.47 -2.33
CA ARG A 90 3.95 -5.65 -3.43
C ARG A 90 3.73 -6.34 -4.76
N ALA A 91 3.21 -5.62 -5.75
CA ALA A 91 3.06 -6.06 -7.13
C ALA A 91 4.08 -5.34 -8.04
N LEU A 92 4.86 -6.13 -8.78
CA LEU A 92 5.85 -5.66 -9.74
C LEU A 92 5.44 -6.10 -11.15
N GLN A 93 5.72 -5.27 -12.15
CA GLN A 93 5.54 -5.65 -13.55
C GLN A 93 6.66 -6.59 -13.98
N THR A 94 6.33 -7.73 -14.63
CA THR A 94 7.36 -8.66 -15.11
C THR A 94 8.05 -8.21 -16.40
N THR A 95 7.53 -7.18 -17.06
CA THR A 95 8.16 -6.57 -18.26
C THR A 95 9.45 -5.82 -17.93
N GLY A 96 9.56 -5.30 -16.70
CA GLY A 96 10.74 -4.62 -16.16
C GLY A 96 11.57 -5.49 -15.22
N PRO A 97 12.47 -4.87 -14.43
CA PRO A 97 13.18 -5.54 -13.34
C PRO A 97 12.19 -6.08 -12.31
N HIS A 98 12.38 -7.33 -11.89
CA HIS A 98 11.55 -8.00 -10.90
C HIS A 98 12.35 -9.08 -10.17
N MET A 99 11.91 -9.50 -8.98
CA MET A 99 12.74 -10.29 -8.08
C MET A 99 13.08 -11.67 -8.62
N LEU A 100 12.14 -12.36 -9.30
CA LEU A 100 12.40 -13.68 -9.87
C LEU A 100 13.53 -13.63 -10.92
N SER A 101 13.57 -12.56 -11.74
CA SER A 101 14.62 -12.41 -12.75
C SER A 101 15.96 -11.97 -12.17
N ASP A 102 15.96 -11.10 -11.18
CA ASP A 102 17.16 -10.36 -10.78
C ASP A 102 17.78 -10.89 -9.47
N VAL A 103 16.95 -11.42 -8.57
CA VAL A 103 17.37 -11.96 -7.26
C VAL A 103 17.26 -13.47 -7.19
N PHE A 104 16.15 -14.03 -7.67
CA PHE A 104 15.83 -15.45 -7.53
C PHE A 104 16.04 -16.23 -8.84
N HIS A 105 16.86 -15.72 -9.74
CA HIS A 105 17.13 -16.33 -11.05
C HIS A 105 17.61 -17.80 -11.00
N ALA A 106 18.22 -18.22 -9.89
CA ALA A 106 18.61 -19.60 -9.68
C ALA A 106 17.40 -20.58 -9.70
N ILE A 107 16.19 -20.09 -9.37
CA ILE A 107 14.95 -20.86 -9.46
C ILE A 107 14.65 -21.23 -10.92
N LEU A 108 14.95 -20.36 -11.87
CA LEU A 108 14.66 -20.54 -13.30
C LEU A 108 15.45 -21.69 -13.94
N ASP A 109 16.49 -22.19 -13.28
CA ASP A 109 17.31 -23.34 -13.74
C ASP A 109 17.92 -23.16 -15.16
N GLY A 110 18.26 -21.93 -15.51
CA GLY A 110 18.79 -21.56 -16.82
C GLY A 110 17.74 -21.15 -17.85
N GLU A 111 16.46 -21.26 -17.53
CA GLU A 111 15.39 -20.78 -18.39
C GLU A 111 15.29 -19.24 -18.35
N ALA A 112 14.74 -18.67 -19.42
CA ALA A 112 14.52 -17.23 -19.49
C ALA A 112 13.49 -16.76 -18.46
N PRO A 113 13.64 -15.56 -17.89
CA PRO A 113 12.63 -14.98 -16.99
C PRO A 113 11.27 -14.83 -17.68
N LEU A 114 10.21 -15.09 -16.93
CA LEU A 114 8.84 -14.85 -17.38
C LEU A 114 8.61 -13.33 -17.53
N ARG A 115 8.29 -12.90 -18.75
CA ARG A 115 7.99 -11.50 -19.05
C ARG A 115 6.71 -11.39 -19.85
N SER A 116 5.71 -10.72 -19.28
CA SER A 116 4.42 -10.48 -19.94
C SER A 116 3.79 -9.20 -19.44
N ALA A 117 3.14 -8.46 -20.32
CA ALA A 117 2.34 -7.29 -19.93
C ALA A 117 1.08 -7.65 -19.12
N THR A 118 0.65 -8.92 -19.21
CA THR A 118 -0.50 -9.44 -18.46
C THR A 118 -0.10 -10.30 -17.26
N MET A 119 1.16 -10.23 -16.83
CA MET A 119 1.68 -10.95 -15.67
C MET A 119 2.38 -9.98 -14.71
N TRP A 120 2.02 -10.05 -13.45
CA TRP A 120 2.74 -9.39 -12.36
C TRP A 120 3.53 -10.39 -11.51
N GLU A 121 4.57 -9.89 -10.84
CA GLU A 121 5.19 -10.62 -9.75
C GLU A 121 4.66 -10.11 -8.41
N SER A 122 4.10 -11.01 -7.60
CA SER A 122 3.71 -10.74 -6.22
C SER A 122 4.88 -11.00 -5.28
N THR A 123 5.29 -9.99 -4.52
CA THR A 123 6.43 -10.05 -3.61
C THR A 123 6.11 -9.42 -2.26
N ARG A 124 6.91 -9.74 -1.24
CA ARG A 124 6.77 -9.14 0.10
C ARG A 124 5.39 -9.35 0.73
N PHE A 125 4.74 -10.49 0.41
CA PHE A 125 3.49 -10.86 1.08
C PHE A 125 3.76 -11.08 2.57
N CYS A 126 3.17 -10.25 3.42
CA CYS A 126 3.36 -10.33 4.86
C CYS A 126 2.09 -9.99 5.63
N VAL A 127 1.91 -10.63 6.78
CA VAL A 127 0.78 -10.42 7.70
C VAL A 127 1.33 -10.35 9.12
N ASP A 128 0.90 -9.36 9.90
CA ASP A 128 1.23 -9.21 11.31
C ASP A 128 0.38 -10.16 12.17
N THR A 129 0.84 -11.40 12.26
CA THR A 129 0.13 -12.44 13.03
C THR A 129 0.10 -12.18 14.55
N GLN A 130 0.85 -11.21 15.05
CA GLN A 130 0.86 -10.85 16.47
C GLN A 130 -0.30 -9.89 16.81
N ARG A 131 -0.70 -9.05 15.86
CA ARG A 131 -1.80 -8.08 16.03
C ARG A 131 -3.18 -8.62 15.67
N LEU A 132 -3.25 -9.79 15.00
CA LEU A 132 -4.52 -10.37 14.61
C LEU A 132 -5.37 -10.77 15.82
N THR A 133 -6.53 -10.17 15.95
CA THR A 133 -7.52 -10.49 16.99
C THR A 133 -8.55 -11.51 16.51
N ARG A 134 -8.76 -11.64 15.21
CA ARG A 134 -9.70 -12.58 14.57
C ARG A 134 -8.96 -13.81 14.02
N GLY A 135 -9.47 -15.01 14.26
CA GLY A 135 -8.98 -16.24 13.62
C GLY A 135 -7.68 -16.80 14.23
N LYS A 136 -7.60 -16.90 15.56
CA LYS A 136 -6.39 -17.42 16.27
C LYS A 136 -6.26 -18.96 16.31
N ASP A 137 -7.00 -19.70 15.52
CA ASP A 137 -6.81 -21.15 15.45
C ASP A 137 -5.46 -21.48 14.81
N ARG A 138 -4.66 -22.24 15.54
CA ARG A 138 -3.27 -22.58 15.21
C ARG A 138 -3.07 -23.24 13.84
N ASN A 139 -4.15 -23.74 13.23
CA ASN A 139 -4.16 -24.46 11.95
C ASN A 139 -4.95 -23.77 10.84
N SER A 140 -5.60 -22.62 11.10
CA SER A 140 -6.38 -21.88 10.10
C SER A 140 -5.52 -20.81 9.43
N VAL A 141 -5.79 -20.55 8.14
CA VAL A 141 -5.31 -19.36 7.46
C VAL A 141 -6.10 -18.19 8.02
N SER A 142 -5.41 -17.12 8.47
CA SER A 142 -6.09 -15.99 9.09
C SER A 142 -6.99 -15.25 8.09
N TYR A 143 -8.07 -14.66 8.60
CA TYR A 143 -8.97 -13.81 7.83
C TYR A 143 -8.20 -12.72 7.04
N ALA A 144 -7.31 -11.98 7.71
CA ALA A 144 -6.48 -10.95 7.06
C ALA A 144 -5.56 -11.50 5.95
N THR A 145 -5.11 -12.77 6.06
CA THR A 145 -4.35 -13.42 4.99
C THR A 145 -5.23 -13.65 3.76
N CYS A 146 -6.45 -14.17 3.95
CA CYS A 146 -7.39 -14.38 2.84
C CYS A 146 -7.86 -13.06 2.22
N GLU A 147 -8.14 -12.06 3.05
CA GLU A 147 -8.52 -10.73 2.60
C GLU A 147 -7.43 -10.09 1.73
N LEU A 148 -6.14 -10.19 2.13
CA LEU A 148 -5.02 -9.72 1.33
C LEU A 148 -4.87 -10.51 0.03
N MET A 149 -5.09 -11.84 0.04
CA MET A 149 -5.10 -12.65 -1.18
C MET A 149 -6.20 -12.20 -2.15
N ILE A 150 -7.43 -12.02 -1.64
CA ILE A 150 -8.57 -11.53 -2.43
C ILE A 150 -8.25 -10.16 -3.02
N GLY A 151 -7.81 -9.21 -2.18
CA GLY A 151 -7.44 -7.87 -2.61
C GLY A 151 -6.36 -7.87 -3.70
N SER A 152 -5.32 -8.69 -3.53
CA SER A 152 -4.25 -8.82 -4.53
C SER A 152 -4.74 -9.37 -5.87
N LEU A 153 -5.52 -10.45 -5.85
CA LEU A 153 -6.05 -11.09 -7.07
C LEU A 153 -7.06 -10.19 -7.79
N GLU A 154 -7.98 -9.56 -7.05
CA GLU A 154 -8.96 -8.66 -7.63
C GLU A 154 -8.34 -7.39 -8.21
N PHE A 155 -7.37 -6.80 -7.51
CA PHE A 155 -6.64 -5.64 -8.03
C PHE A 155 -5.89 -5.98 -9.30
N ALA A 156 -5.18 -7.11 -9.34
CA ALA A 156 -4.50 -7.60 -10.54
C ALA A 156 -5.50 -7.79 -11.71
N ARG A 157 -6.63 -8.48 -11.46
CA ARG A 157 -7.66 -8.70 -12.48
C ARG A 157 -8.28 -7.38 -12.99
N ARG A 158 -8.61 -6.44 -12.11
CA ARG A 158 -9.14 -5.11 -12.48
C ARG A 158 -8.11 -4.30 -13.30
N SER A 159 -6.82 -4.57 -13.12
CA SER A 159 -5.71 -3.97 -13.87
C SER A 159 -5.40 -4.69 -15.20
N GLY A 160 -6.20 -5.70 -15.60
CA GLY A 160 -6.01 -6.46 -16.84
C GLY A 160 -4.95 -7.56 -16.75
N ILE A 161 -4.49 -7.89 -15.55
CA ILE A 161 -3.52 -8.96 -15.30
C ILE A 161 -4.24 -10.30 -15.27
N GLN A 162 -3.66 -11.27 -15.94
CA GLN A 162 -4.17 -12.63 -16.08
C GLN A 162 -3.49 -13.60 -15.12
N ASP A 163 -2.19 -13.39 -14.89
CA ASP A 163 -1.36 -14.28 -14.08
C ASP A 163 -0.50 -13.50 -13.10
N ILE A 164 -0.25 -14.13 -11.97
CA ILE A 164 0.73 -13.70 -10.97
C ILE A 164 1.77 -14.79 -10.81
N VAL A 165 3.06 -14.43 -10.96
CA VAL A 165 4.16 -15.25 -10.48
C VAL A 165 4.54 -14.80 -9.06
N THR A 166 4.85 -15.74 -8.17
CA THR A 166 5.29 -15.41 -6.81
C THR A 166 6.38 -16.37 -6.36
N VAL A 167 7.42 -15.82 -5.71
CA VAL A 167 8.45 -16.61 -5.04
C VAL A 167 8.09 -16.72 -3.57
N MET A 168 8.06 -17.95 -3.06
CA MET A 168 7.63 -18.24 -1.71
C MET A 168 8.41 -19.40 -1.08
N ASP A 169 8.28 -19.54 0.23
CA ASP A 169 8.73 -20.74 0.95
C ASP A 169 7.64 -21.84 0.96
N PRO A 170 7.97 -23.10 1.34
CA PRO A 170 7.00 -24.18 1.41
C PRO A 170 5.89 -23.97 2.46
N VAL A 171 6.07 -23.05 3.43
CA VAL A 171 5.02 -22.73 4.40
C VAL A 171 3.92 -21.93 3.71
N MET A 172 4.32 -20.92 2.94
CA MET A 172 3.37 -20.12 2.17
C MET A 172 2.67 -20.95 1.08
N ASP A 173 3.36 -21.85 0.40
CA ASP A 173 2.74 -22.79 -0.54
C ASP A 173 1.63 -23.64 0.13
N ARG A 174 1.86 -24.13 1.37
CA ARG A 174 0.81 -24.81 2.13
C ARG A 174 -0.33 -23.90 2.54
N VAL A 175 -0.06 -22.63 2.83
CA VAL A 175 -1.09 -21.63 3.14
C VAL A 175 -2.00 -21.41 1.93
N LEU A 176 -1.42 -21.22 0.74
CA LEU A 176 -2.19 -21.08 -0.50
C LEU A 176 -3.08 -22.29 -0.76
N LYS A 177 -2.52 -23.51 -0.64
CA LYS A 177 -3.30 -24.75 -0.84
C LYS A 177 -4.46 -24.91 0.15
N ARG A 178 -4.26 -24.53 1.41
CA ARG A 178 -5.29 -24.60 2.46
C ARG A 178 -6.40 -23.57 2.29
N SER A 179 -6.10 -22.43 1.68
CA SER A 179 -7.07 -21.33 1.45
C SER A 179 -7.79 -21.42 0.11
N ASN A 180 -7.82 -22.60 -0.53
CA ASN A 180 -8.38 -22.80 -1.87
C ASN A 180 -7.75 -21.91 -2.96
N ASN A 181 -6.51 -21.43 -2.71
CA ASN A 181 -5.72 -20.62 -3.63
C ASN A 181 -4.50 -21.39 -4.16
N ALA A 182 -4.62 -22.69 -4.37
CA ALA A 182 -3.51 -23.52 -4.82
C ALA A 182 -2.94 -23.04 -6.16
N PRO A 183 -1.58 -22.95 -6.32
CA PRO A 183 -0.97 -22.65 -7.61
C PRO A 183 -1.42 -23.62 -8.69
N TYR A 184 -1.61 -23.12 -9.93
CA TYR A 184 -1.88 -24.00 -11.07
C TYR A 184 -0.62 -24.57 -11.71
N GLY A 185 0.55 -24.00 -11.37
CA GLY A 185 1.86 -24.44 -11.87
C GLY A 185 3.01 -23.91 -11.03
N TYR A 186 4.19 -24.49 -11.27
CA TYR A 186 5.43 -24.06 -10.66
C TYR A 186 6.46 -23.77 -11.75
N VAL A 187 7.37 -22.82 -11.50
CA VAL A 187 8.41 -22.38 -12.42
C VAL A 187 9.76 -22.89 -11.92
N GLY A 188 10.52 -23.51 -12.84
CA GLY A 188 11.87 -23.95 -12.57
C GLY A 188 11.97 -24.98 -11.45
N LYS A 189 12.92 -24.78 -10.53
CA LYS A 189 13.20 -25.69 -9.43
C LYS A 189 13.23 -25.00 -8.07
N THR A 190 12.97 -25.76 -7.01
CA THR A 190 13.17 -25.31 -5.64
C THR A 190 14.67 -25.16 -5.36
N VAL A 191 15.08 -24.01 -4.81
CA VAL A 191 16.48 -23.74 -4.47
C VAL A 191 16.62 -23.31 -3.02
N PRO A 192 17.75 -23.60 -2.35
CA PRO A 192 18.05 -23.06 -1.02
C PRO A 192 18.22 -21.53 -1.10
N MET A 193 17.49 -20.79 -0.29
CA MET A 193 17.60 -19.34 -0.17
C MET A 193 17.77 -18.98 1.32
N GLY A 194 19.01 -18.87 1.77
CA GLY A 194 19.32 -18.71 3.16
C GLY A 194 18.91 -19.94 4.00
N LYS A 195 18.07 -19.75 5.02
CA LYS A 195 17.65 -20.81 5.95
C LYS A 195 16.48 -21.67 5.45
N VAL A 196 15.78 -21.24 4.41
CA VAL A 196 14.59 -21.93 3.88
C VAL A 196 14.72 -22.12 2.37
N PRO A 197 14.14 -23.19 1.80
CA PRO A 197 14.03 -23.31 0.35
C PRO A 197 13.01 -22.33 -0.19
N ALA A 198 13.24 -21.86 -1.41
CA ALA A 198 12.32 -21.02 -2.17
C ALA A 198 11.90 -21.72 -3.46
N LEU A 199 10.66 -21.49 -3.86
CA LEU A 199 10.05 -21.98 -5.11
C LEU A 199 9.23 -20.87 -5.75
N ALA A 200 9.10 -20.89 -7.06
CA ALA A 200 8.25 -19.97 -7.79
C ALA A 200 6.97 -20.67 -8.27
N ALA A 201 5.83 -20.01 -8.07
CA ALA A 201 4.53 -20.56 -8.42
C ALA A 201 3.71 -19.57 -9.24
N LEU A 202 2.74 -20.09 -9.98
CA LEU A 202 1.83 -19.37 -10.85
C LEU A 202 0.41 -19.44 -10.31
N LEU A 203 -0.22 -18.27 -10.22
CA LEU A 203 -1.62 -18.08 -9.84
C LEU A 203 -2.33 -17.35 -10.97
N ASP A 204 -3.45 -17.86 -11.47
CA ASP A 204 -4.31 -17.10 -12.37
C ASP A 204 -5.12 -16.05 -11.59
N CYS A 205 -5.57 -14.99 -12.28
CA CYS A 205 -6.42 -13.95 -11.69
C CYS A 205 -7.89 -14.12 -12.09
N THR A 206 -8.36 -15.38 -12.14
CA THR A 206 -9.74 -15.69 -12.53
C THR A 206 -10.73 -15.38 -11.40
N GLU A 207 -11.98 -15.14 -11.81
CA GLU A 207 -13.09 -14.97 -10.85
C GLU A 207 -13.32 -16.24 -10.03
N GLU A 208 -13.13 -17.40 -10.66
CA GLU A 208 -13.25 -18.69 -9.97
C GLU A 208 -12.26 -18.80 -8.81
N ARG A 209 -10.98 -18.48 -9.04
CA ARG A 209 -9.98 -18.48 -7.96
C ARG A 209 -10.33 -17.51 -6.85
N ILE A 210 -10.73 -16.29 -7.20
CA ILE A 210 -11.12 -15.27 -6.22
C ILE A 210 -12.29 -15.77 -5.38
N ASN A 211 -13.32 -16.33 -6.01
CA ASN A 211 -14.49 -16.87 -5.33
C ASN A 211 -14.16 -18.07 -4.43
N ASN A 212 -13.23 -18.93 -4.84
CA ASN A 212 -12.76 -20.05 -4.02
C ASN A 212 -12.10 -19.56 -2.70
N VAL A 213 -11.31 -18.49 -2.75
CA VAL A 213 -10.73 -17.89 -1.54
C VAL A 213 -11.79 -17.19 -0.70
N ARG A 214 -12.74 -16.49 -1.34
CA ARG A 214 -13.87 -15.84 -0.67
C ARG A 214 -14.73 -16.84 0.09
N GLU A 215 -15.10 -17.95 -0.56
CA GLU A 215 -15.88 -19.01 0.05
C GLU A 215 -15.15 -19.65 1.24
N PHE A 216 -13.84 -19.95 1.09
CA PHE A 216 -13.02 -20.49 2.16
C PHE A 216 -12.99 -19.57 3.40
N ALA A 217 -12.90 -18.26 3.18
CA ALA A 217 -12.77 -17.26 4.24
C ALA A 217 -14.11 -16.74 4.78
N GLY A 218 -15.23 -17.02 4.08
CA GLY A 218 -16.54 -16.44 4.39
C GLY A 218 -16.59 -14.92 4.13
N ILE A 219 -15.84 -14.42 3.12
CA ILE A 219 -15.76 -12.99 2.78
C ILE A 219 -16.66 -12.73 1.57
N GLU A 220 -17.84 -12.17 1.79
CA GLU A 220 -18.82 -11.89 0.74
C GLU A 220 -18.81 -10.41 0.28
N HIS A 221 -18.32 -9.51 1.12
CA HIS A 221 -18.30 -8.07 0.88
C HIS A 221 -17.09 -7.62 0.02
N ASP A 222 -17.17 -6.40 -0.51
CA ASP A 222 -16.03 -5.73 -1.15
C ASP A 222 -14.94 -5.43 -0.11
N VAL A 223 -13.71 -5.85 -0.38
CA VAL A 223 -12.59 -5.70 0.56
C VAL A 223 -11.90 -4.33 0.46
N PHE A 224 -12.16 -3.56 -0.62
CA PHE A 224 -11.43 -2.33 -0.88
C PHE A 224 -12.08 -1.11 -0.23
N LEU A 225 -11.26 -0.38 0.52
CA LEU A 225 -11.52 1.01 0.86
C LEU A 225 -11.35 1.88 -0.38
N THR A 226 -12.24 2.82 -0.57
CA THR A 226 -11.95 3.95 -1.46
C THR A 226 -10.85 4.82 -0.85
N GLU A 227 -10.19 5.62 -1.65
CA GLU A 227 -9.16 6.56 -1.18
C GLU A 227 -9.70 7.49 -0.08
N GLU A 228 -10.93 7.98 -0.25
CA GLU A 228 -11.58 8.83 0.74
C GLU A 228 -11.88 8.10 2.06
N GLU A 229 -12.38 6.85 2.00
CA GLU A 229 -12.63 6.01 3.17
C GLU A 229 -11.34 5.73 3.94
N ALA A 230 -10.26 5.36 3.22
CA ALA A 230 -8.96 5.12 3.82
C ALA A 230 -8.38 6.38 4.50
N LEU A 231 -8.46 7.54 3.85
CA LEU A 231 -8.00 8.79 4.45
C LEU A 231 -8.81 9.19 5.67
N LYS A 232 -10.13 8.98 5.69
CA LYS A 232 -10.99 9.22 6.87
C LYS A 232 -10.60 8.31 8.02
N LEU A 233 -10.35 7.03 7.77
CA LEU A 233 -9.90 6.07 8.78
C LEU A 233 -8.59 6.55 9.43
N LEU A 234 -7.60 6.96 8.63
CA LEU A 234 -6.30 7.43 9.11
C LEU A 234 -6.36 8.75 9.90
N VAL A 235 -7.31 9.63 9.60
CA VAL A 235 -7.52 10.87 10.38
C VAL A 235 -8.14 10.56 11.72
N HIS A 236 -9.10 9.63 11.76
CA HIS A 236 -9.79 9.26 12.99
C HIS A 236 -8.86 8.59 14.00
N SER A 237 -8.00 7.68 13.55
CA SER A 237 -7.01 7.00 14.40
C SER A 237 -6.04 7.98 15.08
N LYS A 238 -5.56 8.99 14.34
CA LYS A 238 -4.68 10.04 14.89
C LYS A 238 -5.35 10.96 15.91
N SER A 239 -6.68 11.07 15.89
CA SER A 239 -7.43 11.88 16.86
C SER A 239 -7.62 11.12 18.18
N THR A 240 -7.68 9.80 18.14
CA THR A 240 -7.89 8.96 19.34
C THR A 240 -6.60 8.79 20.16
N GLU A 241 -5.42 8.87 19.54
CA GLU A 241 -4.12 8.83 20.23
C GLU A 241 -3.77 10.12 20.99
N LYS A 242 -4.50 11.23 20.78
CA LYS A 242 -4.24 12.53 21.42
C LYS A 242 -5.19 12.86 22.56
N MET A 243 -5.37 11.98 23.54
CA MET A 243 -5.86 12.35 24.86
C MET A 243 -4.99 11.79 25.98
N PRO A 244 -3.88 12.46 26.34
CA PRO A 244 -3.44 12.50 27.72
C PRO A 244 -4.14 13.66 28.40
N LEU A 245 -4.87 13.33 29.46
CA LEU A 245 -5.31 14.26 30.46
C LEU A 245 -4.07 14.81 31.17
N ASP A 246 -3.72 16.10 30.94
CA ASP A 246 -3.10 16.90 32.01
C ASP A 246 -2.94 18.38 31.63
N THR A 247 -3.54 19.18 32.60
CA THR A 247 -3.12 20.46 33.15
C THR A 247 -2.62 21.60 32.26
N ALA A 248 -3.40 22.64 32.32
CA ALA A 248 -3.13 23.99 31.91
C ALA A 248 -1.77 24.55 32.34
N THR A 249 -1.07 25.14 31.38
CA THR A 249 -0.26 26.34 31.61
C THR A 249 -0.31 27.24 30.38
N ASN A 250 -0.67 28.50 30.67
CA ASN A 250 -0.72 29.63 29.75
C ASN A 250 0.63 29.89 29.07
N SER A 251 0.61 30.08 27.77
CA SER A 251 1.50 31.04 27.12
C SER A 251 0.92 31.50 25.77
N THR A 252 0.93 32.78 25.61
CA THR A 252 0.35 33.70 24.64
C THR A 252 0.75 33.45 23.19
N PRO A 253 -0.08 33.84 22.18
CA PRO A 253 0.05 33.43 20.80
C PRO A 253 1.06 34.28 20.04
N ALA A 254 1.91 33.62 19.26
CA ALA A 254 2.61 34.27 18.14
C ALA A 254 1.87 33.91 16.85
N ASN A 255 1.18 34.90 16.34
CA ASN A 255 0.46 34.97 15.10
C ASN A 255 1.41 34.76 13.90
N ARG A 256 1.11 33.78 13.03
CA ARG A 256 1.31 33.83 11.58
C ARG A 256 0.33 32.86 10.93
N ASP A 257 -0.74 33.41 10.34
CA ASP A 257 -1.68 32.71 9.47
C ASP A 257 -0.96 32.15 8.23
N HIS A 258 -0.59 30.86 8.30
CA HIS A 258 -0.31 30.09 7.09
C HIS A 258 -1.39 29.00 6.99
N LYS A 259 -2.39 29.28 6.15
CA LYS A 259 -3.33 28.24 5.68
C LYS A 259 -2.50 27.06 5.15
N PRO A 260 -2.75 25.82 5.58
CA PRO A 260 -1.99 24.68 5.07
C PRO A 260 -2.17 24.58 3.56
N LEU A 261 -1.04 24.38 2.85
CA LEU A 261 -1.01 24.20 1.40
C LEU A 261 -1.91 23.01 1.02
N SER A 262 -2.68 23.15 -0.08
CA SER A 262 -3.42 22.06 -0.68
C SER A 262 -2.47 20.94 -1.14
N SER A 263 -2.98 19.74 -1.34
CA SER A 263 -2.17 18.60 -1.82
C SER A 263 -1.46 18.91 -3.14
N LEU A 264 -2.13 19.64 -4.02
CA LEU A 264 -1.58 20.05 -5.32
C LEU A 264 -0.47 21.11 -5.18
N GLU A 265 -0.65 22.09 -4.30
CA GLU A 265 0.40 23.08 -4.00
C GLU A 265 1.64 22.41 -3.39
N LYS A 266 1.47 21.44 -2.50
CA LYS A 266 2.58 20.65 -1.95
C LYS A 266 3.30 19.89 -3.05
N TYR A 267 2.57 19.24 -3.96
CA TYR A 267 3.15 18.52 -5.09
C TYR A 267 4.05 19.43 -5.93
N PHE A 268 3.59 20.61 -6.33
CA PHE A 268 4.41 21.53 -7.13
C PHE A 268 5.62 22.07 -6.36
N VAL A 269 5.47 22.33 -5.05
CA VAL A 269 6.61 22.71 -4.21
C VAL A 269 7.67 21.61 -4.19
N GLU A 270 7.26 20.36 -4.10
CA GLU A 270 8.17 19.21 -4.10
C GLU A 270 8.82 19.00 -5.46
N GLN A 271 8.07 19.11 -6.56
CA GLN A 271 8.62 19.03 -7.92
C GLN A 271 9.66 20.14 -8.18
N MET A 272 9.38 21.38 -7.76
CA MET A 272 10.32 22.48 -7.87
C MET A 272 11.59 22.27 -7.02
N ARG A 273 11.46 21.67 -5.84
CA ARG A 273 12.62 21.34 -4.98
C ARG A 273 13.46 20.19 -5.54
N ALA A 274 12.81 19.26 -6.23
CA ALA A 274 13.48 18.11 -6.83
C ALA A 274 14.19 18.45 -8.13
N ALA A 275 13.77 19.50 -8.84
CA ALA A 275 14.37 19.98 -10.08
C ALA A 275 15.82 20.45 -9.85
N LYS A 276 16.76 19.87 -10.61
CA LYS A 276 18.21 20.11 -10.50
C LYS A 276 18.78 20.88 -11.68
N THR A 277 18.03 21.00 -12.76
CA THR A 277 18.43 21.67 -13.99
C THR A 277 17.42 22.76 -14.38
N GLU A 278 17.85 23.76 -15.16
CA GLU A 278 16.98 24.81 -15.67
C GLU A 278 15.84 24.25 -16.53
N ASP A 279 16.09 23.18 -17.30
CA ASP A 279 15.09 22.53 -18.15
C ASP A 279 14.02 21.82 -17.31
N GLU A 280 14.41 21.20 -16.20
CA GLU A 280 13.45 20.57 -15.26
C GLU A 280 12.57 21.63 -14.58
N VAL A 281 13.15 22.74 -14.13
CA VAL A 281 12.42 23.88 -13.57
C VAL A 281 11.42 24.42 -14.57
N LYS A 282 11.85 24.62 -15.82
CA LYS A 282 11.00 25.10 -16.90
C LYS A 282 9.82 24.15 -17.17
N SER A 283 10.07 22.84 -17.19
CA SER A 283 9.03 21.83 -17.38
C SER A 283 7.98 21.85 -16.26
N VAL A 284 8.40 22.05 -15.01
CA VAL A 284 7.46 22.19 -13.87
C VAL A 284 6.64 23.47 -14.00
N LEU A 285 7.24 24.58 -14.42
CA LEU A 285 6.52 25.85 -14.64
C LEU A 285 5.50 25.73 -15.77
N GLU A 286 5.86 25.10 -16.89
CA GLU A 286 4.94 24.83 -18.01
C GLU A 286 3.75 23.95 -17.56
N LEU A 287 3.98 22.97 -16.71
CA LEU A 287 2.91 22.15 -16.14
C LEU A 287 1.99 22.95 -15.21
N ILE A 288 2.54 23.84 -14.37
CA ILE A 288 1.76 24.75 -13.52
C ILE A 288 0.90 25.66 -14.37
N GLU A 289 1.44 26.19 -15.46
CA GLU A 289 0.72 27.06 -16.39
C GLU A 289 -0.40 26.32 -17.12
N ALA A 290 -0.12 25.11 -17.62
CA ALA A 290 -1.12 24.26 -18.28
C ALA A 290 -2.30 23.88 -17.37
N LEU A 291 -2.07 23.75 -16.08
CA LEU A 291 -3.09 23.44 -15.08
C LEU A 291 -3.70 24.68 -14.41
N SER A 292 -3.25 25.88 -14.79
CA SER A 292 -3.66 27.14 -14.15
C SER A 292 -5.17 27.38 -14.19
N ASP A 293 -5.86 26.89 -15.22
CA ASP A 293 -7.32 27.02 -15.35
C ASP A 293 -8.10 26.12 -14.36
N SER A 294 -7.45 25.08 -13.86
CA SER A 294 -7.98 24.15 -12.85
C SER A 294 -7.83 24.69 -11.42
N PHE A 295 -7.06 25.76 -11.22
CA PHE A 295 -6.82 26.33 -9.88
C PHE A 295 -7.84 27.39 -9.49
N SER A 296 -8.21 27.41 -8.22
CA SER A 296 -8.97 28.51 -7.66
C SER A 296 -8.15 29.82 -7.68
N PRO A 297 -8.80 31.00 -7.66
CA PRO A 297 -8.08 32.28 -7.60
C PRO A 297 -7.11 32.38 -6.41
N GLU A 298 -7.46 31.79 -5.27
CA GLU A 298 -6.60 31.76 -4.08
C GLU A 298 -5.36 30.88 -4.29
N GLN A 299 -5.52 29.72 -4.93
CA GLN A 299 -4.42 28.81 -5.25
C GLN A 299 -3.43 29.45 -6.23
N ARG A 300 -3.93 30.15 -7.27
CA ARG A 300 -3.08 30.89 -8.21
C ARG A 300 -2.26 31.98 -7.52
N GLN A 301 -2.85 32.66 -6.53
CA GLN A 301 -2.15 33.68 -5.76
C GLN A 301 -1.05 33.09 -4.87
N THR A 302 -1.32 31.95 -4.21
CA THR A 302 -0.35 31.25 -3.37
C THR A 302 0.83 30.73 -4.21
N LEU A 303 0.58 30.15 -5.37
CA LEU A 303 1.62 29.67 -6.29
C LEU A 303 2.52 30.80 -6.79
N ARG A 304 1.99 32.00 -7.05
CA ARG A 304 2.77 33.19 -7.45
C ARG A 304 3.60 33.79 -6.31
N GLN A 305 3.25 33.55 -5.06
CA GLN A 305 3.97 34.10 -3.89
C GLN A 305 5.05 33.15 -3.34
N THR A 306 5.24 31.99 -3.96
CA THR A 306 6.26 31.03 -3.55
C THR A 306 7.66 31.47 -4.02
N PRO A 307 8.74 31.15 -3.28
CA PRO A 307 10.08 31.71 -3.52
C PRO A 307 10.66 31.53 -4.93
N TRP A 308 10.23 30.52 -5.68
CA TRP A 308 10.67 30.31 -7.07
C TRP A 308 10.02 31.29 -8.07
N ALA A 309 8.80 31.79 -7.79
CA ALA A 309 8.17 32.80 -8.67
C ALA A 309 8.88 34.14 -8.58
N LEU A 310 9.52 34.43 -7.44
CA LEU A 310 10.28 35.64 -7.21
C LEU A 310 11.70 35.57 -7.79
N ALA A 311 12.24 34.40 -8.09
CA ALA A 311 13.55 34.22 -8.68
C ALA A 311 13.61 34.46 -10.20
N ASN A 312 12.46 34.49 -10.88
CA ASN A 312 12.36 34.68 -12.33
C ASN A 312 11.94 36.11 -12.74
N GLU A 313 11.76 37.04 -11.79
CA GLU A 313 11.47 38.48 -12.07
C GLU A 313 12.70 39.38 -11.87
N ALA A 314 13.91 38.82 -11.71
CA ALA A 314 15.16 39.57 -11.50
C ALA A 314 16.10 39.48 -12.71
#